data_079b93b206eed7fde25f30f80fec17d3
#
_entry.id   079b93b206eed7fde25f30f80fec17d3
#
_cell.length_a   1.000
_cell.length_b   1.000
_cell.length_c   1.000
_cell.angle_alpha   90.00
_cell.angle_beta   90.00
_cell.angle_gamma   90.00
#
_symmetry.space_group_name_H-M   'P 1'
#
loop_
_entity.id
_entity.type
_entity.pdbx_description
1 polymer ?
#
loop_
_entity_poly.entity_id
_entity_poly.type
_entity_poly.pdbx_seq_one_letter_code
_entity_poly.pdbx_strand_id
1 'polypeptide(L)'
;VSDQTVLQLCTGHGISENLFISIANLYNGLEANVRIPFTREDMMHVIDFLKHSHHYYRSDKYPQISSYIRQLQENHSAKELKLLEKFFNEYFTEVIEHLDYEDNVAFPYFIALLKNEGSTDRQELYSSIEYGEHHTDIELKLKDLKHLLLKYVKIENDLDLRRKLFFALYELEFDLYIHSLIEETILIPAGVNIEREQHA
;
A
#
# COMPACT_ATOMS: atom_id res chain seq x y z
N VAL A 1 -18.47 -17.87 -2.93
CA VAL A 1 -17.11 -17.89 -3.54
C VAL A 1 -16.67 -19.33 -3.83
N SER A 2 -17.12 -20.34 -3.05
CA SER A 2 -16.56 -21.70 -3.08
C SER A 2 -16.75 -22.48 -4.41
N ASP A 3 -17.71 -22.10 -5.26
CA ASP A 3 -18.06 -22.86 -6.48
C ASP A 3 -17.73 -22.11 -7.78
N GLN A 4 -17.07 -20.96 -7.69
CA GLN A 4 -16.69 -20.15 -8.85
C GLN A 4 -15.20 -20.33 -9.15
N THR A 5 -14.86 -20.41 -10.43
CA THR A 5 -13.48 -20.34 -10.90
C THR A 5 -12.98 -18.89 -10.86
N VAL A 6 -11.65 -18.69 -10.86
CA VAL A 6 -11.02 -17.35 -10.96
C VAL A 6 -11.56 -16.61 -12.19
N LEU A 7 -11.66 -17.27 -13.36
CA LEU A 7 -12.20 -16.68 -14.58
C LEU A 7 -13.64 -16.18 -14.40
N GLN A 8 -14.51 -16.98 -13.74
CA GLN A 8 -15.89 -16.57 -13.49
C GLN A 8 -15.99 -15.37 -12.55
N LEU A 9 -15.15 -15.31 -11.52
CA LEU A 9 -15.06 -14.17 -10.60
C LEU A 9 -14.57 -12.92 -11.33
N CYS A 10 -13.49 -13.03 -12.07
CA CYS A 10 -12.93 -11.91 -12.86
C CYS A 10 -13.95 -11.38 -13.87
N THR A 11 -14.60 -12.26 -14.64
CA THR A 11 -15.63 -11.88 -15.60
C THR A 11 -16.81 -11.18 -14.91
N GLY A 12 -17.25 -11.65 -13.76
CA GLY A 12 -18.36 -11.06 -13.00
C GLY A 12 -18.06 -9.67 -12.45
N HIS A 13 -16.80 -9.32 -12.28
CA HIS A 13 -16.34 -8.02 -11.77
C HIS A 13 -15.66 -7.13 -12.82
N GLY A 14 -15.60 -7.54 -14.08
CA GLY A 14 -14.95 -6.76 -15.15
C GLY A 14 -13.43 -6.67 -15.04
N ILE A 15 -12.79 -7.57 -14.27
CA ILE A 15 -11.35 -7.60 -14.03
C ILE A 15 -10.72 -8.62 -14.97
N SER A 16 -9.58 -8.32 -15.59
CA SER A 16 -8.87 -9.33 -16.38
C SER A 16 -8.27 -10.41 -15.47
N GLU A 17 -8.30 -11.66 -15.95
CA GLU A 17 -7.68 -12.79 -15.24
C GLU A 17 -6.17 -12.56 -15.04
N ASN A 18 -5.49 -11.93 -16.03
CA ASN A 18 -4.08 -11.59 -15.95
C ASN A 18 -3.78 -10.62 -14.81
N LEU A 19 -4.58 -9.58 -14.62
CA LEU A 19 -4.43 -8.64 -13.50
C LEU A 19 -4.64 -9.33 -12.16
N PHE A 20 -5.72 -10.11 -12.02
CA PHE A 20 -5.99 -10.86 -10.80
C PHE A 20 -4.83 -11.80 -10.43
N ILE A 21 -4.34 -12.59 -11.40
CA ILE A 21 -3.23 -13.52 -11.17
C ILE A 21 -1.94 -12.76 -10.84
N SER A 22 -1.67 -11.63 -11.51
CA SER A 22 -0.49 -10.82 -11.23
C SER A 22 -0.47 -10.29 -9.80
N ILE A 23 -1.58 -9.72 -9.33
CA ILE A 23 -1.70 -9.25 -7.94
C ILE A 23 -1.61 -10.44 -6.97
N ALA A 24 -2.30 -11.55 -7.24
CA ALA A 24 -2.23 -12.74 -6.40
C ALA A 24 -0.80 -13.32 -6.32
N ASN A 25 -0.04 -13.26 -7.40
CA ASN A 25 1.37 -13.66 -7.42
C ASN A 25 2.21 -12.79 -6.48
N LEU A 26 2.05 -11.47 -6.50
CA LEU A 26 2.76 -10.56 -5.59
C LEU A 26 2.48 -10.91 -4.12
N TYR A 27 1.23 -11.16 -3.76
CA TYR A 27 0.86 -11.62 -2.40
C TYR A 27 1.47 -12.97 -2.00
N ASN A 28 1.89 -13.77 -2.97
CA ASN A 28 2.54 -15.07 -2.75
C ASN A 28 4.07 -15.02 -2.93
N GLY A 29 4.67 -13.84 -3.03
CA GLY A 29 6.12 -13.66 -3.21
C GLY A 29 6.61 -14.07 -4.60
N LEU A 30 5.73 -14.09 -5.60
CA LEU A 30 6.03 -14.37 -6.99
C LEU A 30 6.02 -13.06 -7.80
N GLU A 31 6.58 -13.07 -9.00
CA GLU A 31 6.58 -11.90 -9.90
C GLU A 31 5.21 -11.72 -10.56
N ALA A 32 4.84 -10.46 -10.81
CA ALA A 32 3.68 -10.12 -11.63
C ALA A 32 3.88 -10.61 -13.07
N ASN A 33 2.82 -11.10 -13.73
CA ASN A 33 2.88 -11.53 -15.12
C ASN A 33 2.75 -10.32 -16.07
N VAL A 34 3.81 -9.56 -16.22
CA VAL A 34 3.88 -8.37 -17.08
C VAL A 34 4.11 -8.69 -18.57
N ARG A 35 4.20 -9.97 -18.95
CA ARG A 35 4.37 -10.39 -20.36
C ARG A 35 3.11 -10.14 -21.19
N ILE A 36 1.95 -10.17 -20.55
CA ILE A 36 0.66 -9.82 -21.16
C ILE A 36 0.37 -8.37 -20.79
N PRO A 37 0.26 -7.46 -21.76
CA PRO A 37 -0.03 -6.06 -21.47
C PRO A 37 -1.36 -5.91 -20.71
N PHE A 38 -1.35 -5.07 -19.70
CA PHE A 38 -2.56 -4.68 -18.99
C PHE A 38 -3.36 -3.66 -19.82
N THR A 39 -4.67 -3.77 -19.77
CA THR A 39 -5.59 -2.83 -20.44
C THR A 39 -5.68 -1.53 -19.62
N ARG A 40 -6.21 -0.47 -20.26
CA ARG A 40 -6.54 0.78 -19.54
C ARG A 40 -7.57 0.56 -18.43
N GLU A 41 -8.51 -0.35 -18.63
CA GLU A 41 -9.50 -0.75 -17.64
C GLU A 41 -8.86 -1.47 -16.46
N ASP A 42 -7.88 -2.38 -16.72
CA ASP A 42 -7.08 -3.01 -15.67
C ASP A 42 -6.37 -1.97 -14.80
N MET A 43 -5.80 -0.92 -15.42
CA MET A 43 -5.12 0.13 -14.66
C MET A 43 -6.08 0.97 -13.81
N MET A 44 -7.29 1.20 -14.26
CA MET A 44 -8.33 1.83 -13.44
C MET A 44 -8.65 0.96 -12.21
N HIS A 45 -8.78 -0.36 -12.39
CA HIS A 45 -8.96 -1.29 -11.26
C HIS A 45 -7.76 -1.32 -10.31
N VAL A 46 -6.54 -1.19 -10.81
CA VAL A 46 -5.32 -1.06 -9.96
C VAL A 46 -5.42 0.19 -9.09
N ILE A 47 -5.73 1.34 -9.67
CA ILE A 47 -5.87 2.61 -8.94
C ILE A 47 -7.00 2.51 -7.88
N ASP A 48 -8.13 1.92 -8.23
CA ASP A 48 -9.23 1.71 -7.29
C ASP A 48 -8.82 0.77 -6.14
N PHE A 49 -8.07 -0.28 -6.43
CA PHE A 49 -7.54 -1.20 -5.41
C PHE A 49 -6.59 -0.47 -4.45
N LEU A 50 -5.64 0.32 -4.97
CA LEU A 50 -4.69 1.10 -4.17
C LEU A 50 -5.42 2.12 -3.27
N LYS A 51 -6.41 2.84 -3.80
CA LYS A 51 -7.25 3.75 -3.00
C LYS A 51 -8.03 3.05 -1.88
N HIS A 52 -8.54 1.85 -2.14
CA HIS A 52 -9.19 1.05 -1.10
C HIS A 52 -8.20 0.63 0.00
N SER A 53 -6.97 0.30 -0.38
CA SER A 53 -5.88 0.01 0.57
C SER A 53 -5.57 1.23 1.44
N HIS A 54 -5.53 2.46 0.89
CA HIS A 54 -5.37 3.71 1.66
C HIS A 54 -6.47 3.88 2.71
N HIS A 55 -7.72 3.65 2.31
CA HIS A 55 -8.85 3.72 3.24
C HIS A 55 -8.68 2.71 4.38
N TYR A 56 -8.33 1.45 4.05
CA TYR A 56 -8.08 0.40 5.03
C TYR A 56 -6.97 0.76 6.01
N TYR A 57 -5.83 1.30 5.54
CA TYR A 57 -4.74 1.72 6.41
C TYR A 57 -5.16 2.80 7.39
N ARG A 58 -5.91 3.80 6.91
CA ARG A 58 -6.38 4.94 7.73
C ARG A 58 -7.48 4.56 8.72
N SER A 59 -8.46 3.78 8.27
CA SER A 59 -9.70 3.56 9.01
C SER A 59 -9.69 2.32 9.89
N ASP A 60 -8.86 1.32 9.56
CA ASP A 60 -8.83 0.04 10.24
C ASP A 60 -7.48 -0.23 10.91
N LYS A 61 -6.39 -0.26 10.14
CA LYS A 61 -5.09 -0.68 10.66
C LYS A 61 -4.47 0.29 11.66
N TYR A 62 -4.46 1.58 11.36
CA TYR A 62 -3.93 2.57 12.28
C TYR A 62 -4.70 2.61 13.62
N PRO A 63 -6.04 2.70 13.65
CA PRO A 63 -6.79 2.64 14.89
C PRO A 63 -6.58 1.33 15.66
N GLN A 64 -6.48 0.19 14.97
CA GLN A 64 -6.24 -1.11 15.58
C GLN A 64 -4.90 -1.14 16.31
N ILE A 65 -3.81 -0.76 15.63
CA ILE A 65 -2.45 -0.75 16.20
C ILE A 65 -2.37 0.24 17.37
N SER A 66 -2.90 1.47 17.19
CA SER A 66 -2.96 2.49 18.24
C SER A 66 -3.73 2.01 19.46
N SER A 67 -4.83 1.26 19.26
CA SER A 67 -5.61 0.67 20.35
C SER A 67 -4.78 -0.38 21.14
N TYR A 68 -4.03 -1.24 20.45
CA TYR A 68 -3.18 -2.22 21.12
C TYR A 68 -2.06 -1.58 21.93
N ILE A 69 -1.41 -0.54 21.38
CA ILE A 69 -0.37 0.21 22.10
C ILE A 69 -0.96 0.86 23.37
N ARG A 70 -2.14 1.47 23.26
CA ARG A 70 -2.80 2.13 24.37
C ARG A 70 -3.22 1.15 25.47
N GLN A 71 -3.80 -0.01 25.10
CA GLN A 71 -4.13 -1.07 26.05
C GLN A 71 -2.90 -1.59 26.80
N LEU A 72 -1.76 -1.74 26.10
CA LEU A 72 -0.51 -2.10 26.76
C LEU A 72 -0.03 -1.02 27.76
N GLN A 73 -0.20 0.26 27.41
CA GLN A 73 0.16 1.37 28.32
C GLN A 73 -0.74 1.46 29.55
N GLU A 74 -2.02 1.15 29.42
CA GLU A 74 -2.95 1.10 30.54
C GLU A 74 -2.59 0.01 31.56
N ASN A 75 -2.09 -1.13 31.05
CA ASN A 75 -1.72 -2.27 31.87
C ASN A 75 -0.27 -2.19 32.40
N HIS A 76 0.59 -1.41 31.74
CA HIS A 76 2.02 -1.34 32.02
C HIS A 76 2.55 0.09 31.98
N SER A 77 3.19 0.54 33.05
CA SER A 77 3.80 1.87 33.13
C SER A 77 5.20 1.98 32.49
N ALA A 78 5.47 1.18 31.47
CA ALA A 78 6.76 1.15 30.79
C ALA A 78 7.00 2.39 29.93
N LYS A 79 8.14 3.06 30.10
CA LYS A 79 8.51 4.24 29.30
C LYS A 79 8.68 3.89 27.82
N GLU A 80 9.11 2.66 27.55
CA GLU A 80 9.31 2.11 26.22
C GLU A 80 8.01 2.08 25.40
N LEU A 81 6.87 1.87 26.04
CA LEU A 81 5.55 1.90 25.37
C LEU A 81 5.16 3.31 24.92
N LYS A 82 5.51 4.35 25.70
CA LYS A 82 5.29 5.74 25.27
C LYS A 82 6.19 6.12 24.09
N LEU A 83 7.40 5.60 24.08
CA LEU A 83 8.32 5.80 22.97
C LEU A 83 7.85 5.07 21.72
N LEU A 84 7.32 3.85 21.88
CA LEU A 84 6.72 3.07 20.79
C LEU A 84 5.52 3.82 20.18
N GLU A 85 4.61 4.36 21.00
CA GLU A 85 3.46 5.14 20.54
C GLU A 85 3.91 6.38 19.76
N LYS A 86 4.89 7.12 20.31
CA LYS A 86 5.42 8.31 19.65
C LYS A 86 5.97 7.96 18.27
N PHE A 87 6.83 6.96 18.16
CA PHE A 87 7.41 6.53 16.89
C PHE A 87 6.36 6.00 15.92
N PHE A 88 5.35 5.28 16.41
CA PHE A 88 4.28 4.81 15.56
C PHE A 88 3.45 5.97 14.99
N ASN A 89 3.14 6.98 15.81
CA ASN A 89 2.39 8.15 15.36
C ASN A 89 3.20 9.00 14.35
N GLU A 90 4.50 9.21 14.60
CA GLU A 90 5.40 9.92 13.66
C GLU A 90 5.50 9.17 12.33
N TYR A 91 5.74 7.86 12.39
CA TYR A 91 5.75 7.00 11.21
C TYR A 91 4.44 7.08 10.41
N PHE A 92 3.30 6.98 11.11
CA PHE A 92 2.01 6.99 10.43
C PHE A 92 1.65 8.35 9.85
N THR A 93 2.13 9.44 10.43
CA THR A 93 2.00 10.78 9.84
C THR A 93 2.68 10.83 8.46
N GLU A 94 3.89 10.30 8.35
CA GLU A 94 4.60 10.22 7.06
C GLU A 94 3.88 9.31 6.04
N VAL A 95 3.34 8.17 6.52
CA VAL A 95 2.49 7.31 5.67
C VAL A 95 1.29 8.09 5.14
N ILE A 96 0.58 8.82 5.99
CA ILE A 96 -0.58 9.61 5.58
C ILE A 96 -0.21 10.69 4.56
N GLU A 97 0.90 11.40 4.76
CA GLU A 97 1.40 12.41 3.81
C GLU A 97 1.69 11.80 2.44
N HIS A 98 2.28 10.60 2.41
CA HIS A 98 2.54 9.86 1.19
C HIS A 98 1.23 9.43 0.50
N LEU A 99 0.31 8.79 1.22
CA LEU A 99 -0.99 8.39 0.67
C LEU A 99 -1.84 9.59 0.20
N ASP A 100 -1.74 10.75 0.87
CA ASP A 100 -2.41 11.98 0.45
C ASP A 100 -1.81 12.53 -0.85
N TYR A 101 -0.50 12.42 -1.04
CA TYR A 101 0.15 12.77 -2.30
C TYR A 101 -0.34 11.88 -3.45
N GLU A 102 -0.44 10.57 -3.23
CA GLU A 102 -0.94 9.63 -4.23
C GLU A 102 -2.40 9.90 -4.58
N ASP A 103 -3.25 10.06 -3.58
CA ASP A 103 -4.68 10.30 -3.78
C ASP A 103 -4.97 11.63 -4.50
N ASN A 104 -4.15 12.68 -4.26
CA ASN A 104 -4.42 14.03 -4.75
C ASN A 104 -3.58 14.44 -5.97
N VAL A 105 -2.47 13.77 -6.23
CA VAL A 105 -1.53 14.12 -7.32
C VAL A 105 -1.33 12.95 -8.27
N ALA A 106 -0.79 11.81 -7.79
CA ALA A 106 -0.37 10.72 -8.64
C ALA A 106 -1.56 10.01 -9.31
N PHE A 107 -2.54 9.54 -8.54
CA PHE A 107 -3.68 8.83 -9.13
C PHE A 107 -4.54 9.69 -10.04
N PRO A 108 -4.84 10.98 -9.75
CA PRO A 108 -5.46 11.87 -10.73
C PRO A 108 -4.66 11.99 -12.04
N TYR A 109 -3.33 12.07 -11.97
CA TYR A 109 -2.49 12.07 -13.16
C TYR A 109 -2.64 10.79 -13.99
N PHE A 110 -2.50 9.60 -13.37
CA PHE A 110 -2.68 8.33 -14.07
C PHE A 110 -4.09 8.19 -14.67
N ILE A 111 -5.12 8.63 -13.95
CA ILE A 111 -6.51 8.60 -14.46
C ILE A 111 -6.66 9.48 -15.70
N ALA A 112 -6.11 10.69 -15.71
CA ALA A 112 -6.14 11.58 -16.87
C ALA A 112 -5.38 10.97 -18.07
N LEU A 113 -4.20 10.40 -17.81
CA LEU A 113 -3.38 9.69 -18.79
C LEU A 113 -4.15 8.51 -19.43
N LEU A 114 -4.82 7.71 -18.59
CA LEU A 114 -5.63 6.57 -19.07
C LEU A 114 -6.83 6.97 -19.90
N LYS A 115 -7.45 8.13 -19.63
CA LYS A 115 -8.61 8.64 -20.35
C LYS A 115 -8.24 9.40 -21.63
N ASN A 116 -6.96 9.63 -21.93
CA ASN A 116 -6.48 10.53 -22.98
C ASN A 116 -7.05 11.96 -22.83
N GLU A 117 -7.35 12.39 -21.63
CA GLU A 117 -7.71 13.76 -21.33
C GLU A 117 -6.41 14.58 -21.45
N GLY A 118 -6.32 15.44 -22.48
CA GLY A 118 -5.12 16.24 -22.76
C GLY A 118 -4.63 16.97 -21.53
N SER A 119 -3.30 17.09 -21.38
CA SER A 119 -2.66 17.71 -20.23
C SER A 119 -3.16 19.14 -20.02
N THR A 120 -3.61 19.43 -18.80
CA THR A 120 -3.70 20.80 -18.32
C THR A 120 -2.28 21.30 -18.02
N ASP A 121 -2.03 22.62 -18.11
CA ASP A 121 -0.68 23.25 -17.92
C ASP A 121 0.13 22.78 -16.71
N ARG A 122 -0.52 22.13 -15.72
CA ARG A 122 0.15 21.51 -14.55
C ARG A 122 0.58 20.06 -14.76
N GLN A 123 0.00 19.36 -15.74
CA GLN A 123 0.31 17.94 -16.04
C GLN A 123 1.53 17.80 -16.96
N GLU A 124 1.95 18.86 -17.65
CA GLU A 124 3.15 18.85 -18.51
C GLU A 124 4.48 18.67 -17.74
N LEU A 125 4.47 18.88 -16.42
CA LEU A 125 5.67 18.79 -15.56
C LEU A 125 5.73 17.51 -14.73
N TYR A 126 4.71 16.63 -14.79
CA TYR A 126 4.65 15.40 -14.00
C TYR A 126 4.72 14.18 -14.89
N SER A 127 5.46 13.16 -14.47
CA SER A 127 5.63 11.92 -15.22
C SER A 127 5.54 10.70 -14.32
N SER A 128 5.25 9.55 -14.91
CA SER A 128 5.27 8.26 -14.20
C SER A 128 6.64 7.94 -13.61
N ILE A 129 7.73 8.43 -14.22
CA ILE A 129 9.10 8.26 -13.70
C ILE A 129 9.29 9.11 -12.43
N GLU A 130 8.84 10.37 -12.44
CA GLU A 130 8.92 11.27 -11.29
C GLU A 130 8.14 10.71 -10.09
N TYR A 131 6.98 10.12 -10.33
CA TYR A 131 6.26 9.39 -9.29
C TYR A 131 7.09 8.26 -8.67
N GLY A 132 7.75 7.45 -9.49
CA GLY A 132 8.62 6.38 -9.02
C GLY A 132 9.79 6.86 -8.14
N GLU A 133 10.30 8.09 -8.35
CA GLU A 133 11.36 8.69 -7.52
C GLU A 133 10.86 9.16 -6.15
N HIS A 134 9.55 9.36 -5.99
CA HIS A 134 8.92 9.74 -4.72
C HIS A 134 8.66 8.56 -3.78
N HIS A 135 8.83 7.32 -4.23
CA HIS A 135 8.75 6.14 -3.37
C HIS A 135 9.89 6.16 -2.35
N THR A 136 9.57 6.52 -1.12
CA THR A 136 10.52 6.58 -0.01
C THR A 136 10.42 5.36 0.90
N ASP A 137 11.48 5.10 1.67
CA ASP A 137 11.71 3.97 2.57
C ASP A 137 10.72 3.85 3.75
N ILE A 138 9.41 3.99 3.49
CA ILE A 138 8.35 3.86 4.51
C ILE A 138 8.44 2.51 5.22
N GLU A 139 8.80 1.46 4.49
CA GLU A 139 8.91 0.10 5.01
C GLU A 139 10.05 -0.08 6.01
N LEU A 140 11.18 0.60 5.83
CA LEU A 140 12.34 0.48 6.73
C LEU A 140 12.01 0.96 8.15
N LYS A 141 11.26 2.04 8.27
CA LYS A 141 10.87 2.59 9.58
C LYS A 141 9.94 1.65 10.35
N LEU A 142 9.06 0.95 9.66
CA LEU A 142 8.17 -0.04 10.29
C LEU A 142 8.94 -1.25 10.81
N LYS A 143 9.99 -1.66 10.10
CA LYS A 143 10.91 -2.70 10.55
C LYS A 143 11.63 -2.30 11.84
N ASP A 144 12.08 -1.06 11.93
CA ASP A 144 12.72 -0.53 13.15
C ASP A 144 11.74 -0.50 14.33
N LEU A 145 10.50 -0.16 14.10
CA LEU A 145 9.44 -0.14 15.10
C LEU A 145 9.14 -1.55 15.65
N LYS A 146 9.10 -2.56 14.78
CA LYS A 146 8.98 -3.97 15.20
C LYS A 146 10.19 -4.42 16.01
N HIS A 147 11.41 -4.04 15.63
CA HIS A 147 12.61 -4.32 16.38
C HIS A 147 12.58 -3.67 17.77
N LEU A 148 12.10 -2.44 17.87
CA LEU A 148 11.92 -1.75 19.15
C LEU A 148 10.95 -2.52 20.05
N LEU A 149 9.79 -2.95 19.51
CA LEU A 149 8.81 -3.75 20.25
C LEU A 149 9.41 -5.07 20.76
N LEU A 150 10.13 -5.79 19.91
CA LEU A 150 10.67 -7.09 20.26
C LEU A 150 11.82 -7.01 21.27
N LYS A 151 12.74 -6.05 21.10
CA LYS A 151 13.99 -5.98 21.83
C LYS A 151 13.90 -5.22 23.14
N TYR A 152 13.10 -4.15 23.17
CA TYR A 152 13.11 -3.20 24.30
C TYR A 152 11.83 -3.23 25.12
N VAL A 153 10.68 -3.60 24.54
CA VAL A 153 9.43 -3.69 25.28
C VAL A 153 9.34 -5.04 25.99
N LYS A 154 9.88 -5.08 27.23
CA LYS A 154 9.84 -6.27 28.09
C LYS A 154 8.53 -6.25 28.88
N ILE A 155 7.55 -7.01 28.42
CA ILE A 155 6.27 -7.22 29.11
C ILE A 155 6.18 -8.71 29.45
N GLU A 156 6.16 -9.02 30.75
CA GLU A 156 6.03 -10.41 31.23
C GLU A 156 4.57 -10.88 31.25
N ASN A 157 3.66 -9.95 31.52
CA ASN A 157 2.21 -10.17 31.45
C ASN A 157 1.66 -9.60 30.12
N ASP A 158 0.44 -9.97 29.73
CA ASP A 158 -0.21 -9.55 28.48
C ASP A 158 0.51 -9.99 27.18
N LEU A 159 1.09 -11.17 27.21
CA LEU A 159 1.77 -11.76 26.05
C LEU A 159 0.85 -11.85 24.83
N ASP A 160 -0.43 -12.11 25.03
CA ASP A 160 -1.42 -12.17 23.94
C ASP A 160 -1.61 -10.81 23.27
N LEU A 161 -1.70 -9.72 24.05
CA LEU A 161 -1.86 -8.37 23.51
C LEU A 161 -0.60 -7.92 22.78
N ARG A 162 0.59 -8.20 23.37
CA ARG A 162 1.87 -7.97 22.72
C ARG A 162 1.98 -8.72 21.39
N ARG A 163 1.52 -9.97 21.34
CA ARG A 163 1.49 -10.79 20.13
C ARG A 163 0.54 -10.21 19.08
N LYS A 164 -0.66 -9.77 19.48
CA LYS A 164 -1.61 -9.10 18.57
C LYS A 164 -1.01 -7.84 17.95
N LEU A 165 -0.37 -6.99 18.77
CA LEU A 165 0.33 -5.80 18.29
C LEU A 165 1.42 -6.16 17.29
N PHE A 166 2.26 -7.15 17.60
CA PHE A 166 3.33 -7.59 16.71
C PHE A 166 2.79 -8.08 15.35
N PHE A 167 1.73 -8.91 15.35
CA PHE A 167 1.12 -9.37 14.12
C PHE A 167 0.47 -8.24 13.33
N ALA A 168 -0.21 -7.30 13.99
CA ALA A 168 -0.81 -6.16 13.30
C ALA A 168 0.24 -5.26 12.62
N LEU A 169 1.41 -5.05 13.24
CA LEU A 169 2.54 -4.35 12.63
C LEU A 169 3.14 -5.14 11.46
N TYR A 170 3.22 -6.46 11.58
CA TYR A 170 3.73 -7.32 10.51
C TYR A 170 2.78 -7.35 9.30
N GLU A 171 1.47 -7.42 9.53
CA GLU A 171 0.45 -7.33 8.47
C GLU A 171 0.51 -5.99 7.75
N LEU A 172 0.61 -4.88 8.50
CA LEU A 172 0.74 -3.55 7.89
C LEU A 172 2.01 -3.42 7.03
N GLU A 173 3.15 -3.92 7.51
CA GLU A 173 4.40 -3.93 6.72
C GLU A 173 4.24 -4.72 5.43
N PHE A 174 3.64 -5.91 5.53
CA PHE A 174 3.42 -6.78 4.37
C PHE A 174 2.46 -6.12 3.36
N ASP A 175 1.36 -5.54 3.85
CA ASP A 175 0.37 -4.88 2.98
C ASP A 175 0.97 -3.65 2.28
N LEU A 176 1.74 -2.81 2.98
CA LEU A 176 2.44 -1.67 2.39
C LEU A 176 3.50 -2.11 1.36
N TYR A 177 4.25 -3.18 1.66
CA TYR A 177 5.20 -3.76 0.72
C TYR A 177 4.52 -4.24 -0.58
N ILE A 178 3.40 -4.95 -0.48
CA ILE A 178 2.64 -5.39 -1.66
C ILE A 178 2.07 -4.19 -2.41
N HIS A 179 1.61 -3.15 -1.70
CA HIS A 179 1.13 -1.90 -2.26
C HIS A 179 2.22 -1.27 -3.15
N SER A 180 3.41 -1.03 -2.60
CA SER A 180 4.57 -0.51 -3.36
C SER A 180 4.93 -1.41 -4.56
N LEU A 181 4.92 -2.74 -4.40
CA LEU A 181 5.20 -3.65 -5.51
C LEU A 181 4.17 -3.52 -6.65
N ILE A 182 2.89 -3.34 -6.34
CA ILE A 182 1.86 -3.14 -7.37
C ILE A 182 2.12 -1.85 -8.15
N GLU A 183 2.50 -0.78 -7.47
CA GLU A 183 2.84 0.49 -8.10
C GLU A 183 4.08 0.38 -8.97
N GLU A 184 5.17 -0.15 -8.43
CA GLU A 184 6.45 -0.27 -9.10
C GLU A 184 6.42 -1.24 -10.29
N THR A 185 5.70 -2.35 -10.17
CA THR A 185 5.74 -3.41 -11.20
C THR A 185 4.57 -3.36 -12.18
N ILE A 186 3.46 -2.70 -11.83
CA ILE A 186 2.26 -2.67 -12.67
C ILE A 186 1.93 -1.24 -13.08
N LEU A 187 1.66 -0.32 -12.13
CA LEU A 187 1.12 1.01 -12.44
C LEU A 187 2.13 1.91 -13.14
N ILE A 188 3.33 2.06 -12.58
CA ILE A 188 4.39 2.92 -13.13
C ILE A 188 4.81 2.48 -14.54
N PRO A 189 5.15 1.19 -14.78
CA PRO A 189 5.52 0.74 -16.11
C PRO A 189 4.40 0.91 -17.16
N ALA A 190 3.14 0.72 -16.76
CA ALA A 190 2.00 0.95 -17.63
C ALA A 190 1.87 2.44 -18.00
N GLY A 191 2.02 3.35 -17.03
CA GLY A 191 2.03 4.80 -17.26
C GLY A 191 3.12 5.21 -18.24
N VAL A 192 4.36 4.80 -18.01
CA VAL A 192 5.50 5.08 -18.90
C VAL A 192 5.25 4.61 -20.34
N ASN A 193 4.61 3.44 -20.52
CA ASN A 193 4.30 2.94 -21.85
C ASN A 193 3.25 3.81 -22.56
N ILE A 194 2.19 4.23 -21.85
CA ILE A 194 1.14 5.10 -22.40
C ILE A 194 1.72 6.48 -22.74
N GLU A 195 2.57 7.06 -21.89
CA GLU A 195 3.26 8.33 -22.18
C GLU A 195 4.07 8.25 -23.48
N ARG A 196 4.82 7.15 -23.69
CA ARG A 196 5.60 6.93 -24.92
C ARG A 196 4.71 6.81 -26.15
N GLU A 197 3.57 6.13 -26.06
CA GLU A 197 2.61 6.00 -27.16
C GLU A 197 1.98 7.34 -27.56
N GLN A 198 1.79 8.27 -26.60
CA GLN A 198 1.24 9.60 -26.87
C GLN A 198 2.24 10.56 -27.51
N HIS A 199 3.55 10.30 -27.35
CA HIS A 199 4.62 11.12 -27.92
C HIS A 199 5.24 10.53 -29.22
N ALA A 200 4.77 9.38 -29.68
CA ALA A 200 5.24 8.70 -30.90
C ALA A 200 4.36 9.05 -32.12
#